data_b93a7d000a38584865f3a677c76d2fca
#
_entry.id   b93a7d000a38584865f3a677c76d2fca
#
_cell.length_a   1.000
_cell.length_b   1.000
_cell.length_c   1.000
_cell.angle_alpha   90.00
_cell.angle_beta   90.00
_cell.angle_gamma   90.00
#
_symmetry.space_group_name_H-M   'P 1'
#
loop_
_entity.id
_entity.type
_entity.pdbx_description
1 polymer ?
#
loop_
_entity_poly.entity_id
_entity_poly.type
_entity_poly.pdbx_seq_one_letter_code
_entity_poly.pdbx_strand_id
1 'polypeptide(L)'
;MRKLFYLLPLLLLGSCGNKKSGGDEVRPVNIAVVSPANGGEAVSFPAQTKSAEEVNVSFRISGPITSMKVKEGDHVAKGQLIATMDSRDYQLQLAATQAEYDRIKADAERVMAMYREGTTTAQNYDHARYGLQQITQQLDNHRNQLADTRLVAPAAGYVKEKLHEAGETVSAGMPVVTLSSGGKVEIEINVSARDYARFASFRDFQCRIDAIGGESFPLTIVRTSAVANASQLYSVRFAIQGNLYRRKLTPGMSAMVTANVAESGGSDVRIPSSAIENKNGATAVYIYNKEKGNVARHTVEVKEICLDGTAVVGGLQMGQQVVATGVHHLVDGQKVKAVERPSETNVGGLL
;
A
#
# COMPACT_ATOMS: atom_id res chain seq x y z
N MET A 1 -34.97 -72.16 -75.76
CA MET A 1 -34.04 -73.28 -75.40
C MET A 1 -33.63 -73.04 -73.97
N ARG A 2 -33.93 -73.98 -73.14
CA ARG A 2 -33.23 -74.49 -71.96
C ARG A 2 -32.97 -73.57 -70.81
N LYS A 3 -33.74 -73.72 -69.70
CA LYS A 3 -33.49 -74.57 -68.52
C LYS A 3 -32.23 -74.09 -67.73
N LEU A 4 -32.28 -73.76 -66.40
CA LEU A 4 -32.35 -74.70 -65.29
C LEU A 4 -32.25 -73.90 -63.99
N PHE A 5 -33.17 -73.88 -63.04
CA PHE A 5 -33.20 -74.56 -61.77
C PHE A 5 -31.91 -74.37 -60.88
N TYR A 6 -32.06 -73.87 -59.67
CA TYR A 6 -31.88 -74.44 -58.32
C TYR A 6 -32.00 -73.32 -57.28
N LEU A 7 -32.95 -73.34 -56.44
CA LEU A 7 -33.06 -74.00 -55.15
C LEU A 7 -32.26 -73.34 -54.01
N LEU A 8 -33.04 -72.68 -53.13
CA LEU A 8 -32.96 -72.49 -51.67
C LEU A 8 -31.76 -73.10 -50.91
N PRO A 9 -31.24 -72.45 -49.80
CA PRO A 9 -31.99 -72.54 -48.55
C PRO A 9 -32.02 -71.28 -47.70
N LEU A 10 -33.11 -71.14 -47.06
CA LEU A 10 -33.41 -70.40 -45.84
C LEU A 10 -32.49 -70.78 -44.70
N LEU A 11 -31.71 -69.79 -44.14
CA LEU A 11 -31.07 -69.98 -42.87
C LEU A 11 -31.37 -68.77 -41.97
N LEU A 12 -32.26 -69.06 -41.03
CA LEU A 12 -32.48 -68.30 -39.83
C LEU A 12 -31.19 -68.09 -39.06
N LEU A 13 -30.82 -66.83 -38.85
CA LEU A 13 -29.98 -66.45 -37.73
C LEU A 13 -30.69 -65.39 -36.95
N GLY A 14 -31.46 -65.86 -36.00
CA GLY A 14 -31.86 -65.05 -34.87
C GLY A 14 -30.68 -64.68 -34.00
N SER A 15 -30.98 -63.71 -33.21
CA SER A 15 -30.23 -63.32 -32.02
C SER A 15 -29.13 -62.28 -32.21
N CYS A 16 -29.49 -60.99 -32.32
CA CYS A 16 -28.71 -59.97 -31.66
C CYS A 16 -29.36 -59.67 -30.30
N GLY A 17 -28.92 -60.42 -29.33
CA GLY A 17 -29.19 -60.13 -27.93
C GLY A 17 -28.66 -58.74 -27.58
N ASN A 18 -29.52 -57.86 -27.22
CA ASN A 18 -29.24 -56.57 -26.61
C ASN A 18 -28.56 -56.84 -25.25
N LYS A 19 -27.23 -57.01 -25.23
CA LYS A 19 -26.49 -57.02 -23.99
C LYS A 19 -26.56 -55.62 -23.40
N LYS A 20 -27.50 -55.42 -22.49
CA LYS A 20 -27.37 -54.44 -21.41
C LYS A 20 -26.11 -54.90 -20.66
N SER A 21 -24.96 -54.32 -21.00
CA SER A 21 -23.78 -54.42 -20.18
C SER A 21 -23.95 -53.51 -18.97
N GLY A 22 -24.75 -54.01 -18.02
CA GLY A 22 -24.70 -53.51 -16.64
C GLY A 22 -23.57 -54.18 -15.89
N GLY A 23 -22.38 -54.05 -16.37
CA GLY A 23 -21.19 -54.39 -15.60
C GLY A 23 -20.75 -53.21 -14.78
N ASP A 24 -20.53 -53.41 -13.49
CA ASP A 24 -19.88 -52.50 -12.56
C ASP A 24 -18.46 -52.15 -13.05
N GLU A 25 -18.33 -51.43 -14.15
CA GLU A 25 -17.06 -50.99 -14.67
C GLU A 25 -16.53 -49.88 -13.77
N VAL A 26 -15.65 -50.25 -12.84
CA VAL A 26 -15.02 -49.30 -11.91
C VAL A 26 -14.10 -48.40 -12.73
N ARG A 27 -14.55 -47.16 -12.99
CA ARG A 27 -13.77 -46.21 -13.80
C ARG A 27 -12.73 -45.49 -12.93
N PRO A 28 -11.50 -45.34 -13.46
CA PRO A 28 -10.50 -44.51 -12.82
C PRO A 28 -10.90 -43.03 -12.95
N VAL A 29 -10.87 -42.31 -11.85
CA VAL A 29 -11.17 -40.86 -11.80
C VAL A 29 -10.10 -40.11 -10.99
N ASN A 30 -9.76 -38.92 -11.43
CA ASN A 30 -8.91 -38.01 -10.64
C ASN A 30 -9.76 -37.29 -9.62
N ILE A 31 -9.23 -37.15 -8.42
CA ILE A 31 -9.89 -36.51 -7.29
C ILE A 31 -9.19 -35.20 -6.96
N ALA A 32 -9.95 -34.15 -6.67
CA ALA A 32 -9.48 -32.91 -6.10
C ALA A 32 -10.14 -32.68 -4.73
N VAL A 33 -9.37 -32.13 -3.82
CA VAL A 33 -9.89 -31.73 -2.51
C VAL A 33 -10.47 -30.31 -2.65
N VAL A 34 -11.66 -30.12 -2.13
CA VAL A 34 -12.33 -28.83 -2.07
C VAL A 34 -11.56 -27.90 -1.13
N SER A 35 -11.10 -26.78 -1.66
CA SER A 35 -10.34 -25.76 -0.94
C SER A 35 -11.20 -24.50 -0.70
N PRO A 36 -10.85 -23.66 0.27
CA PRO A 36 -11.59 -22.41 0.48
C PRO A 36 -11.52 -21.51 -0.76
N ALA A 37 -12.60 -20.80 -1.06
CA ALA A 37 -12.71 -19.94 -2.27
C ALA A 37 -11.61 -18.89 -2.33
N ASN A 38 -11.23 -18.36 -1.18
CA ASN A 38 -10.17 -17.35 -1.01
C ASN A 38 -8.98 -17.90 -0.21
N GLY A 39 -8.79 -19.19 -0.18
CA GLY A 39 -7.73 -19.85 0.59
C GLY A 39 -6.35 -19.43 0.11
N GLY A 40 -5.74 -18.51 0.82
CA GLY A 40 -4.31 -18.25 0.71
C GLY A 40 -3.86 -17.46 -0.51
N GLU A 41 -4.75 -16.77 -1.24
CA GLU A 41 -4.29 -15.86 -2.30
C GLU A 41 -3.52 -14.70 -1.66
N ALA A 42 -2.21 -14.77 -1.73
CA ALA A 42 -1.35 -13.65 -1.37
C ALA A 42 -1.31 -12.66 -2.54
N VAL A 43 -1.78 -11.45 -2.31
CA VAL A 43 -1.67 -10.35 -3.27
C VAL A 43 -0.40 -9.58 -2.98
N SER A 44 0.39 -9.30 -4.01
CA SER A 44 1.64 -8.55 -3.90
C SER A 44 1.51 -7.17 -4.55
N PHE A 45 1.97 -6.15 -3.84
CA PHE A 45 1.96 -4.76 -4.30
C PHE A 45 3.39 -4.23 -4.35
N PRO A 46 3.81 -3.65 -5.49
CA PRO A 46 5.04 -2.88 -5.54
C PRO A 46 4.97 -1.74 -4.53
N ALA A 47 6.04 -1.56 -3.78
CA ALA A 47 6.13 -0.61 -2.70
C ALA A 47 7.42 0.20 -2.76
N GLN A 48 7.42 1.34 -2.08
CA GLN A 48 8.58 2.19 -1.95
C GLN A 48 8.68 2.70 -0.51
N THR A 49 9.91 2.77 -0.01
CA THR A 49 10.16 3.46 1.26
C THR A 49 10.03 4.95 1.07
N LYS A 50 9.30 5.62 1.97
CA LYS A 50 9.17 7.08 1.99
C LYS A 50 9.47 7.63 3.38
N SER A 51 9.90 8.88 3.43
CA SER A 51 9.97 9.59 4.71
C SER A 51 8.57 9.77 5.28
N ALA A 52 8.44 9.57 6.58
CA ALA A 52 7.16 9.81 7.28
C ALA A 52 6.76 11.29 7.23
N GLU A 53 7.75 12.18 7.28
CA GLU A 53 7.55 13.62 7.31
C GLU A 53 8.50 14.32 6.33
N GLU A 54 7.95 15.23 5.54
CA GLU A 54 8.69 16.14 4.69
C GLU A 54 8.30 17.57 5.08
N VAL A 55 9.29 18.44 5.25
CA VAL A 55 9.11 19.83 5.66
C VAL A 55 9.73 20.75 4.62
N ASN A 56 8.91 21.61 4.05
CA ASN A 56 9.39 22.69 3.20
C ASN A 56 9.89 23.84 4.08
N VAL A 57 11.15 24.19 3.91
CA VAL A 57 11.81 25.26 4.67
C VAL A 57 11.90 26.50 3.80
N SER A 58 11.38 27.62 4.29
CA SER A 58 11.29 28.89 3.58
C SER A 58 11.77 30.04 4.46
N PHE A 59 12.24 31.12 3.83
CA PHE A 59 12.46 32.38 4.53
C PHE A 59 11.12 33.03 4.92
N ARG A 60 11.09 33.74 6.05
CA ARG A 60 9.94 34.51 6.50
C ARG A 60 9.86 35.90 5.89
N ILE A 61 10.93 36.32 5.24
CA ILE A 61 11.10 37.63 4.59
C ILE A 61 11.52 37.42 3.14
N SER A 62 11.39 38.45 2.31
CA SER A 62 11.76 38.42 0.89
C SER A 62 13.15 39.01 0.67
N GLY A 63 13.87 38.49 -0.31
CA GLY A 63 15.18 39.04 -0.70
C GLY A 63 16.06 38.04 -1.48
N PRO A 64 17.23 38.45 -1.95
CA PRO A 64 18.17 37.60 -2.68
C PRO A 64 18.91 36.66 -1.73
N ILE A 65 19.05 35.39 -2.12
CA ILE A 65 19.84 34.38 -1.43
C ILE A 65 21.34 34.68 -1.70
N THR A 66 22.10 34.90 -0.68
CA THR A 66 23.57 35.15 -0.82
C THR A 66 24.41 33.89 -0.80
N SER A 67 23.97 32.87 -0.04
CA SER A 67 24.68 31.59 -0.03
C SER A 67 23.80 30.45 0.40
N MET A 68 24.03 29.27 -0.20
CA MET A 68 23.52 27.98 0.24
C MET A 68 24.64 27.21 0.93
N LYS A 69 24.36 26.67 2.13
CA LYS A 69 25.35 25.97 2.95
C LYS A 69 25.21 24.46 2.92
N VAL A 70 24.18 23.97 2.23
CA VAL A 70 23.84 22.54 2.16
C VAL A 70 23.69 22.10 0.71
N LYS A 71 23.89 20.81 0.46
CA LYS A 71 23.64 20.12 -0.81
C LYS A 71 22.54 19.08 -0.63
N GLU A 72 21.96 18.64 -1.73
CA GLU A 72 21.03 17.51 -1.72
C GLU A 72 21.71 16.25 -1.20
N GLY A 73 21.04 15.52 -0.34
CA GLY A 73 21.57 14.36 0.38
C GLY A 73 22.28 14.66 1.69
N ASP A 74 22.63 15.92 1.98
CA ASP A 74 23.29 16.27 3.24
C ASP A 74 22.40 16.03 4.45
N HIS A 75 22.98 15.52 5.53
CA HIS A 75 22.33 15.46 6.83
C HIS A 75 22.46 16.79 7.54
N VAL A 76 21.35 17.32 8.05
CA VAL A 76 21.30 18.57 8.84
C VAL A 76 20.76 18.32 10.24
N ALA A 77 21.36 18.97 11.23
CA ALA A 77 20.86 18.98 12.60
C ALA A 77 19.82 20.10 12.78
N LYS A 78 18.93 19.97 13.77
CA LYS A 78 18.00 21.05 14.15
C LYS A 78 18.77 22.32 14.49
N GLY A 79 18.38 23.47 13.89
CA GLY A 79 19.04 24.76 14.06
C GLY A 79 20.27 24.96 13.17
N GLN A 80 20.69 23.99 12.39
CA GLN A 80 21.80 24.12 11.46
C GLN A 80 21.44 25.10 10.33
N LEU A 81 22.41 25.98 9.98
CA LEU A 81 22.25 26.96 8.92
C LEU A 81 22.17 26.28 7.54
N ILE A 82 21.11 26.55 6.81
CA ILE A 82 20.85 26.04 5.45
C ILE A 82 21.26 27.08 4.40
N ALA A 83 20.78 28.32 4.56
CA ALA A 83 21.02 29.39 3.61
C ALA A 83 21.07 30.75 4.30
N THR A 84 21.66 31.74 3.63
CA THR A 84 21.62 33.13 4.07
C THR A 84 21.08 34.02 2.96
N MET A 85 20.35 35.04 3.36
CA MET A 85 19.84 36.11 2.52
C MET A 85 20.68 37.37 2.66
N ASP A 86 20.63 38.31 1.74
CA ASP A 86 21.28 39.62 1.90
C ASP A 86 20.68 40.37 3.10
N SER A 87 21.50 40.64 4.07
CA SER A 87 21.08 41.22 5.34
C SER A 87 21.39 42.72 5.47
N ARG A 88 21.99 43.37 4.44
CA ARG A 88 22.49 44.76 4.52
C ARG A 88 21.38 45.75 4.91
N ASP A 89 20.25 45.73 4.23
CA ASP A 89 19.14 46.62 4.50
C ASP A 89 18.52 46.37 5.88
N TYR A 90 18.40 45.13 6.30
CA TYR A 90 17.92 44.75 7.63
C TYR A 90 18.86 45.19 8.74
N GLN A 91 20.19 45.14 8.52
CA GLN A 91 21.21 45.64 9.47
C GLN A 91 21.11 47.13 9.61
N LEU A 92 21.00 47.88 8.50
CA LEU A 92 20.85 49.34 8.53
C LEU A 92 19.60 49.77 9.26
N GLN A 93 18.47 49.08 9.00
CA GLN A 93 17.19 49.36 9.63
C GLN A 93 17.21 49.07 11.13
N LEU A 94 17.82 47.96 11.54
CA LEU A 94 18.07 47.64 12.94
C LEU A 94 18.93 48.70 13.65
N ALA A 95 20.02 49.11 13.01
CA ALA A 95 20.92 50.13 13.59
C ALA A 95 20.24 51.48 13.79
N ALA A 96 19.40 51.91 12.80
CA ALA A 96 18.63 53.14 12.93
C ALA A 96 17.63 53.07 14.07
N THR A 97 16.89 51.94 14.18
CA THR A 97 15.90 51.75 15.25
C THR A 97 16.56 51.59 16.62
N GLN A 98 17.77 50.98 16.70
CA GLN A 98 18.51 50.88 17.94
C GLN A 98 18.90 52.28 18.46
N ALA A 99 19.40 53.16 17.58
CA ALA A 99 19.74 54.55 17.96
C ALA A 99 18.51 55.34 18.47
N GLU A 100 17.34 55.18 17.83
CA GLU A 100 16.12 55.79 18.26
C GLU A 100 15.58 55.19 19.59
N TYR A 101 15.71 53.90 19.78
CA TYR A 101 15.41 53.25 21.06
C TYR A 101 16.28 53.80 22.18
N ASP A 102 17.60 53.95 21.96
CA ASP A 102 18.52 54.46 22.99
C ASP A 102 18.17 55.89 23.38
N ARG A 103 17.78 56.74 22.41
CA ARG A 103 17.32 58.09 22.64
C ARG A 103 16.00 58.12 23.49
N ILE A 104 14.98 57.37 23.03
CA ILE A 104 13.65 57.36 23.71
C ILE A 104 13.80 56.73 25.10
N LYS A 105 14.65 55.72 25.26
CA LYS A 105 14.90 55.10 26.57
C LYS A 105 15.51 56.08 27.56
N ALA A 106 16.56 56.85 27.14
CA ALA A 106 17.15 57.85 28.00
C ALA A 106 16.15 58.95 28.41
N ASP A 107 15.31 59.38 27.48
CA ASP A 107 14.22 60.34 27.75
C ASP A 107 13.20 59.80 28.71
N ALA A 108 12.73 58.58 28.51
CA ALA A 108 11.76 57.93 29.37
C ALA A 108 12.30 57.71 30.79
N GLU A 109 13.56 57.26 30.94
CA GLU A 109 14.20 57.10 32.24
C GLU A 109 14.24 58.44 33.04
N ARG A 110 14.58 59.56 32.36
CA ARG A 110 14.52 60.90 33.00
C ARG A 110 13.11 61.27 33.45
N VAL A 111 12.11 61.15 32.60
CA VAL A 111 10.72 61.45 32.93
C VAL A 111 10.19 60.59 34.07
N MET A 112 10.55 59.28 34.06
CA MET A 112 10.19 58.37 35.13
C MET A 112 10.89 58.71 36.46
N ALA A 113 12.11 59.22 36.44
CA ALA A 113 12.80 59.73 37.63
C ALA A 113 12.13 60.99 38.16
N MET A 114 11.82 61.98 37.30
CA MET A 114 11.09 63.22 37.67
C MET A 114 9.71 62.92 38.27
N TYR A 115 9.02 61.89 37.75
CA TYR A 115 7.72 61.50 38.30
C TYR A 115 7.86 60.91 39.71
N ARG A 116 8.86 60.11 39.97
CA ARG A 116 9.16 59.61 41.33
C ARG A 116 9.49 60.73 42.34
N GLU A 117 10.08 61.82 41.86
CA GLU A 117 10.40 63.02 42.65
C GLU A 117 9.21 64.02 42.75
N GLY A 118 8.05 63.68 42.09
CA GLY A 118 6.89 64.55 42.09
C GLY A 118 7.01 65.80 41.22
N THR A 119 8.02 65.86 40.32
CA THR A 119 8.34 67.08 39.52
C THR A 119 7.75 67.06 38.11
N THR A 120 6.98 66.00 37.74
CA THR A 120 6.28 65.89 36.45
C THR A 120 4.88 65.26 36.66
N THR A 121 4.04 65.36 35.63
CA THR A 121 2.64 64.84 35.67
C THR A 121 2.58 63.34 35.37
N ALA A 122 1.49 62.68 35.84
CA ALA A 122 1.18 61.29 35.49
C ALA A 122 1.03 61.12 33.97
N GLN A 123 0.47 62.12 33.29
CA GLN A 123 0.33 62.09 31.82
C GLN A 123 1.70 61.98 31.11
N ASN A 124 2.71 62.77 31.56
CA ASN A 124 4.03 62.71 30.99
C ASN A 124 4.71 61.38 31.29
N TYR A 125 4.51 60.82 32.46
CA TYR A 125 5.00 59.50 32.83
C TYR A 125 4.40 58.45 31.92
N ASP A 126 3.09 58.46 31.71
CA ASP A 126 2.43 57.49 30.84
C ASP A 126 2.86 57.62 29.38
N HIS A 127 3.02 58.84 28.88
CA HIS A 127 3.57 59.11 27.54
C HIS A 127 4.96 58.52 27.38
N ALA A 128 5.85 58.74 28.32
CA ALA A 128 7.22 58.22 28.28
C ALA A 128 7.23 56.70 28.35
N ARG A 129 6.45 56.11 29.21
CA ARG A 129 6.32 54.65 29.36
C ARG A 129 5.81 53.97 28.09
N TYR A 130 4.72 54.46 27.51
CA TYR A 130 4.17 53.89 26.29
C TYR A 130 5.04 54.15 25.07
N GLY A 131 5.71 55.31 24.98
CA GLY A 131 6.70 55.57 23.94
C GLY A 131 7.88 54.60 23.98
N LEU A 132 8.44 54.32 25.18
CA LEU A 132 9.46 53.32 25.36
C LEU A 132 8.95 51.90 24.97
N GLN A 133 7.73 51.55 25.37
CA GLN A 133 7.16 50.28 25.01
C GLN A 133 7.01 50.11 23.48
N GLN A 134 6.52 51.16 22.80
CA GLN A 134 6.37 51.16 21.35
C GLN A 134 7.68 50.94 20.61
N ILE A 135 8.72 51.73 20.96
CA ILE A 135 10.04 51.59 20.28
C ILE A 135 10.69 50.25 20.60
N THR A 136 10.50 49.68 21.79
CA THR A 136 10.98 48.36 22.15
C THR A 136 10.43 47.30 21.21
N GLN A 137 9.08 47.33 20.96
CA GLN A 137 8.44 46.39 20.04
C GLN A 137 8.93 46.56 18.60
N GLN A 138 9.22 47.79 18.16
CA GLN A 138 9.77 48.04 16.84
C GLN A 138 11.22 47.53 16.71
N LEU A 139 12.02 47.70 17.74
CA LEU A 139 13.39 47.18 17.80
C LEU A 139 13.38 45.65 17.73
N ASP A 140 12.54 44.98 18.50
CA ASP A 140 12.40 43.52 18.49
C ASP A 140 11.92 43.00 17.14
N ASN A 141 11.01 43.71 16.46
CA ASN A 141 10.60 43.37 15.10
C ASN A 141 11.77 43.39 14.12
N HIS A 142 12.60 44.45 14.11
CA HIS A 142 13.76 44.55 13.22
C HIS A 142 14.84 43.53 13.57
N ARG A 143 15.02 43.18 14.86
CA ARG A 143 15.91 42.09 15.29
C ARG A 143 15.46 40.75 14.73
N ASN A 144 14.14 40.47 14.80
CA ASN A 144 13.58 39.24 14.24
C ASN A 144 13.73 39.19 12.71
N GLN A 145 13.47 40.30 12.00
CA GLN A 145 13.71 40.38 10.56
C GLN A 145 15.16 40.11 10.17
N LEU A 146 16.11 40.65 10.92
CA LEU A 146 17.53 40.33 10.70
C LEU A 146 17.83 38.85 10.99
N ALA A 147 17.27 38.27 12.04
CA ALA A 147 17.44 36.86 12.33
C ALA A 147 16.81 35.98 11.20
N ASP A 148 15.70 36.39 10.65
CA ASP A 148 14.98 35.72 9.56
C ASP A 148 15.75 35.77 8.21
N THR A 149 16.82 36.55 8.08
CA THR A 149 17.78 36.47 6.95
C THR A 149 18.61 35.18 6.94
N ARG A 150 18.55 34.41 8.03
CA ARG A 150 19.25 33.15 8.20
C ARG A 150 18.26 31.99 8.21
N LEU A 151 18.26 31.18 7.16
CA LEU A 151 17.41 30.01 7.07
C LEU A 151 18.05 28.86 7.84
N VAL A 152 17.39 28.36 8.85
CA VAL A 152 17.86 27.25 9.68
C VAL A 152 16.91 26.05 9.63
N ALA A 153 17.45 24.85 9.83
CA ALA A 153 16.68 23.62 9.84
C ALA A 153 15.74 23.57 11.07
N PRO A 154 14.41 23.42 10.89
CA PRO A 154 13.46 23.33 12.00
C PRO A 154 13.55 22.01 12.77
N ALA A 155 14.05 20.96 12.13
CA ALA A 155 14.26 19.62 12.67
C ALA A 155 15.50 18.98 12.04
N ALA A 156 16.02 17.92 12.66
CA ALA A 156 17.08 17.12 12.07
C ALA A 156 16.53 16.26 10.93
N GLY A 157 17.30 16.10 9.86
CA GLY A 157 16.87 15.33 8.68
C GLY A 157 17.88 15.38 7.55
N TYR A 158 17.46 14.97 6.37
CA TYR A 158 18.25 15.03 5.15
C TYR A 158 17.65 16.04 4.18
N VAL A 159 18.52 16.75 3.48
CA VAL A 159 18.13 17.63 2.37
C VAL A 159 17.66 16.76 1.22
N LYS A 160 16.35 16.76 0.95
CA LYS A 160 15.76 15.98 -0.14
C LYS A 160 15.98 16.67 -1.48
N GLU A 161 15.72 17.98 -1.51
CA GLU A 161 15.73 18.77 -2.74
C GLU A 161 16.00 20.23 -2.42
N LYS A 162 16.77 20.92 -3.28
CA LYS A 162 16.94 22.37 -3.30
C LYS A 162 16.05 22.95 -4.40
N LEU A 163 15.14 23.81 -4.01
CA LEU A 163 14.18 24.45 -4.94
C LEU A 163 14.71 25.79 -5.46
N HIS A 164 15.72 26.37 -4.80
CA HIS A 164 16.38 27.63 -5.17
C HIS A 164 17.88 27.59 -4.92
N GLU A 165 18.61 28.41 -5.67
CA GLU A 165 20.07 28.52 -5.59
C GLU A 165 20.51 29.90 -5.08
N ALA A 166 21.81 30.00 -4.75
CA ALA A 166 22.41 31.29 -4.41
C ALA A 166 22.37 32.25 -5.62
N GLY A 167 22.03 33.52 -5.36
CA GLY A 167 21.84 34.54 -6.39
C GLY A 167 20.38 34.75 -6.80
N GLU A 168 19.48 33.82 -6.46
CA GLU A 168 18.04 33.98 -6.75
C GLU A 168 17.35 34.84 -5.70
N THR A 169 16.31 35.55 -6.11
CA THR A 169 15.42 36.32 -5.21
C THR A 169 14.19 35.53 -4.89
N VAL A 170 13.87 35.35 -3.60
CA VAL A 170 12.72 34.60 -3.13
C VAL A 170 11.76 35.51 -2.35
N SER A 171 10.48 35.16 -2.41
CA SER A 171 9.44 35.82 -1.62
C SER A 171 9.29 35.14 -0.25
N ALA A 172 8.75 35.88 0.73
CA ALA A 172 8.41 35.33 2.04
C ALA A 172 7.48 34.13 1.90
N GLY A 173 7.79 33.02 2.58
CA GLY A 173 7.03 31.77 2.54
C GLY A 173 7.29 30.87 1.33
N MET A 174 8.10 31.30 0.37
CA MET A 174 8.47 30.49 -0.78
C MET A 174 9.43 29.36 -0.36
N PRO A 175 9.13 28.08 -0.62
CA PRO A 175 9.99 26.99 -0.22
C PRO A 175 11.36 27.05 -0.90
N VAL A 176 12.43 26.97 -0.14
CA VAL A 176 13.82 27.02 -0.61
C VAL A 176 14.45 25.63 -0.62
N VAL A 177 14.17 24.86 0.41
CA VAL A 177 14.69 23.51 0.59
C VAL A 177 13.58 22.62 1.15
N THR A 178 13.49 21.40 0.65
CA THR A 178 12.66 20.35 1.24
C THR A 178 13.54 19.45 2.11
N LEU A 179 13.24 19.37 3.40
CA LEU A 179 13.87 18.43 4.33
C LEU A 179 13.00 17.18 4.49
N SER A 180 13.64 16.03 4.49
CA SER A 180 13.06 14.73 4.78
C SER A 180 13.47 14.33 6.20
N SER A 181 12.51 14.01 7.06
CA SER A 181 12.80 13.56 8.42
C SER A 181 13.64 12.28 8.42
N GLY A 182 14.79 12.30 9.07
CA GLY A 182 15.71 11.15 9.15
C GLY A 182 15.28 10.04 10.11
N GLY A 183 14.12 10.19 10.78
CA GLY A 183 13.80 9.33 11.94
C GLY A 183 12.82 8.18 11.68
N LYS A 184 11.90 8.32 10.75
CA LYS A 184 10.87 7.31 10.48
C LYS A 184 10.67 7.14 8.99
N VAL A 185 10.83 5.90 8.54
CA VAL A 185 10.55 5.52 7.16
C VAL A 185 9.23 4.74 7.15
N GLU A 186 8.34 5.11 6.27
CA GLU A 186 7.08 4.43 5.98
C GLU A 186 7.19 3.67 4.66
N ILE A 187 6.38 2.65 4.49
CA ILE A 187 6.21 1.94 3.23
C ILE A 187 4.97 2.47 2.54
N GLU A 188 5.10 2.92 1.31
CA GLU A 188 3.98 3.37 0.50
C GLU A 188 3.71 2.39 -0.63
N ILE A 189 2.45 1.96 -0.77
CA ILE A 189 1.94 1.26 -1.94
C ILE A 189 0.92 2.13 -2.66
N ASN A 190 0.80 1.89 -3.96
CA ASN A 190 -0.26 2.48 -4.76
C ASN A 190 -1.15 1.34 -5.28
N VAL A 191 -2.41 1.36 -4.90
CA VAL A 191 -3.38 0.32 -5.23
C VAL A 191 -4.40 0.81 -6.25
N SER A 192 -4.87 -0.09 -7.12
CA SER A 192 -5.92 0.20 -8.08
C SER A 192 -7.27 0.46 -7.39
N ALA A 193 -8.21 1.13 -8.07
CA ALA A 193 -9.55 1.33 -7.55
C ALA A 193 -10.26 0.00 -7.20
N ARG A 194 -10.02 -1.06 -7.99
CA ARG A 194 -10.53 -2.41 -7.73
C ARG A 194 -10.00 -2.97 -6.41
N ASP A 195 -8.69 -2.88 -6.20
CA ASP A 195 -8.06 -3.39 -4.98
C ASP A 195 -8.39 -2.53 -3.77
N TYR A 196 -8.54 -1.22 -3.98
CA TYR A 196 -8.98 -0.30 -2.93
C TYR A 196 -10.39 -0.62 -2.42
N ALA A 197 -11.33 -0.94 -3.32
CA ALA A 197 -12.70 -1.31 -2.95
C ALA A 197 -12.75 -2.57 -2.05
N ARG A 198 -11.83 -3.51 -2.24
CA ARG A 198 -11.71 -4.73 -1.44
C ARG A 198 -10.60 -4.66 -0.38
N PHE A 199 -9.98 -3.48 -0.17
CA PHE A 199 -8.83 -3.33 0.72
C PHE A 199 -9.12 -3.77 2.17
N ALA A 200 -10.37 -3.61 2.61
CA ALA A 200 -10.83 -4.08 3.91
C ALA A 200 -10.78 -5.62 4.09
N SER A 201 -10.68 -6.39 3.00
CA SER A 201 -10.51 -7.85 3.07
C SER A 201 -9.05 -8.30 3.20
N PHE A 202 -8.09 -7.39 3.00
CA PHE A 202 -6.67 -7.73 3.12
C PHE A 202 -6.23 -7.77 4.59
N ARG A 203 -5.40 -8.75 4.93
CA ARG A 203 -4.85 -9.00 6.27
C ARG A 203 -3.36 -9.35 6.16
N ASP A 204 -2.69 -9.36 7.31
CA ASP A 204 -1.32 -9.85 7.47
C ASP A 204 -0.33 -9.21 6.50
N PHE A 205 -0.38 -7.87 6.42
CA PHE A 205 0.53 -7.13 5.57
C PHE A 205 1.98 -7.35 5.98
N GLN A 206 2.79 -7.78 5.04
CA GLN A 206 4.23 -7.99 5.22
C GLN A 206 4.99 -7.22 4.14
N CYS A 207 6.13 -6.67 4.49
CA CYS A 207 7.02 -5.97 3.58
C CYS A 207 8.35 -6.72 3.46
N ARG A 208 8.79 -6.94 2.23
CA ARG A 208 10.13 -7.40 1.91
C ARG A 208 10.90 -6.28 1.21
N ILE A 209 12.09 -5.97 1.74
CA ILE A 209 12.99 -4.95 1.18
C ILE A 209 14.27 -5.66 0.76
N ASP A 210 14.47 -5.82 -0.53
CA ASP A 210 15.57 -6.62 -1.08
C ASP A 210 16.95 -6.02 -0.73
N ALA A 211 17.04 -4.68 -0.65
CA ALA A 211 18.28 -3.96 -0.31
C ALA A 211 18.83 -4.27 1.09
N ILE A 212 18.03 -4.85 1.99
CA ILE A 212 18.44 -5.16 3.38
C ILE A 212 18.38 -6.64 3.71
N GLY A 213 18.48 -7.50 2.71
CA GLY A 213 18.61 -8.96 2.89
C GLY A 213 17.33 -9.75 2.66
N GLY A 214 16.27 -9.12 2.13
CA GLY A 214 15.05 -9.84 1.70
C GLY A 214 14.20 -10.43 2.82
N GLU A 215 14.45 -10.08 4.09
CA GLU A 215 13.60 -10.48 5.22
C GLU A 215 12.23 -9.82 5.13
N SER A 216 11.19 -10.52 5.57
CA SER A 216 9.83 -10.01 5.65
C SER A 216 9.55 -9.38 7.01
N PHE A 217 8.93 -8.20 7.00
CA PHE A 217 8.60 -7.41 8.19
C PHE A 217 7.10 -7.18 8.24
N PRO A 218 6.46 -7.39 9.38
CA PRO A 218 5.05 -7.09 9.54
C PRO A 218 4.81 -5.58 9.47
N LEU A 219 3.70 -5.21 8.85
CA LEU A 219 3.29 -3.84 8.62
C LEU A 219 2.01 -3.50 9.37
N THR A 220 1.91 -2.23 9.77
CA THR A 220 0.66 -1.64 10.29
C THR A 220 0.25 -0.46 9.41
N ILE A 221 -1.03 -0.40 9.04
CA ILE A 221 -1.57 0.72 8.27
C ILE A 221 -1.50 2.00 9.13
N VAL A 222 -0.85 3.02 8.59
CA VAL A 222 -0.80 4.37 9.19
C VAL A 222 -1.86 5.26 8.58
N ARG A 223 -1.95 5.26 7.25
CA ARG A 223 -2.83 6.14 6.51
C ARG A 223 -3.23 5.53 5.16
N THR A 224 -4.49 5.72 4.81
CA THR A 224 -5.02 5.38 3.48
C THR A 224 -5.57 6.65 2.85
N SER A 225 -5.16 6.97 1.62
CA SER A 225 -5.69 8.12 0.90
C SER A 225 -7.13 7.83 0.47
N ALA A 226 -8.03 8.79 0.74
CA ALA A 226 -9.41 8.71 0.26
C ALA A 226 -9.56 9.22 -1.19
N VAL A 227 -8.50 9.82 -1.75
CA VAL A 227 -8.50 10.42 -3.09
C VAL A 227 -7.40 9.78 -3.91
N ALA A 228 -7.71 9.41 -5.14
CA ALA A 228 -6.73 8.88 -6.07
C ALA A 228 -5.71 9.96 -6.50
N ASN A 229 -4.47 9.55 -6.71
CA ASN A 229 -3.41 10.41 -7.24
C ASN A 229 -3.59 10.67 -8.76
N ALA A 230 -2.69 11.45 -9.36
CA ALA A 230 -2.71 11.75 -10.80
C ALA A 230 -2.66 10.50 -11.71
N SER A 231 -2.17 9.37 -11.21
CA SER A 231 -2.15 8.08 -11.92
C SER A 231 -3.39 7.22 -11.63
N GLN A 232 -4.43 7.79 -11.02
CA GLN A 232 -5.69 7.11 -10.65
C GLN A 232 -5.48 5.94 -9.64
N LEU A 233 -4.43 6.00 -8.83
CA LEU A 233 -4.12 5.03 -7.81
C LEU A 233 -4.35 5.63 -6.41
N TYR A 234 -4.76 4.79 -5.47
CA TYR A 234 -4.93 5.14 -4.06
C TYR A 234 -3.67 4.77 -3.30
N SER A 235 -3.09 5.74 -2.57
CA SER A 235 -1.91 5.46 -1.78
C SER A 235 -2.27 4.97 -0.38
N VAL A 236 -1.57 3.93 0.06
CA VAL A 236 -1.65 3.41 1.42
C VAL A 236 -0.25 3.43 2.02
N ARG A 237 -0.14 3.97 3.23
CA ARG A 237 1.11 4.05 3.97
C ARG A 237 1.08 3.16 5.19
N PHE A 238 2.18 2.48 5.41
CA PHE A 238 2.38 1.53 6.49
C PHE A 238 3.60 1.92 7.32
N ALA A 239 3.50 1.70 8.63
CA ALA A 239 4.65 1.65 9.51
C ALA A 239 5.20 0.22 9.60
N ILE A 240 6.51 0.09 9.60
CA ILE A 240 7.18 -1.19 9.81
C ILE A 240 7.18 -1.49 11.31
N GLN A 241 6.72 -2.69 11.67
CA GLN A 241 6.81 -3.16 13.05
C GLN A 241 8.19 -3.78 13.33
N GLY A 242 8.73 -3.48 14.51
CA GLY A 242 10.01 -4.06 14.95
C GLY A 242 11.17 -3.06 14.95
N ASN A 243 12.34 -3.54 15.41
CA ASN A 243 13.51 -2.71 15.71
C ASN A 243 14.42 -2.49 14.49
N LEU A 244 13.83 -2.16 13.34
CA LEU A 244 14.53 -1.92 12.08
C LEU A 244 15.38 -0.64 12.07
N TYR A 245 15.26 0.21 13.09
CA TYR A 245 16.08 1.43 13.24
C TYR A 245 17.58 1.17 13.28
N ARG A 246 18.00 -0.06 13.50
CA ARG A 246 19.42 -0.46 13.43
C ARG A 246 19.91 -0.70 12.01
N ARG A 247 19.04 -0.84 11.04
CA ARG A 247 19.36 -1.00 9.62
C ARG A 247 19.14 0.35 8.94
N LYS A 248 20.08 0.79 8.12
CA LYS A 248 20.01 2.08 7.39
C LYS A 248 18.91 2.01 6.32
N LEU A 249 17.66 2.18 6.73
CA LEU A 249 16.56 2.40 5.79
C LEU A 249 16.60 3.84 5.33
N THR A 250 16.74 4.02 4.04
CA THR A 250 16.65 5.35 3.41
C THR A 250 15.36 5.44 2.60
N PRO A 251 14.74 6.62 2.51
CA PRO A 251 13.65 6.85 1.57
C PRO A 251 14.09 6.56 0.13
N GLY A 252 13.19 6.04 -0.70
CA GLY A 252 13.46 5.72 -2.10
C GLY A 252 13.85 4.27 -2.38
N MET A 253 14.00 3.41 -1.37
CA MET A 253 14.27 1.99 -1.59
C MET A 253 13.02 1.28 -2.12
N SER A 254 13.20 0.38 -3.09
CA SER A 254 12.15 -0.51 -3.58
C SER A 254 11.84 -1.59 -2.55
N ALA A 255 10.56 -1.92 -2.44
CA ALA A 255 10.04 -2.93 -1.54
C ALA A 255 8.87 -3.67 -2.20
N MET A 256 8.50 -4.82 -1.65
CA MET A 256 7.31 -5.57 -2.03
C MET A 256 6.45 -5.78 -0.79
N VAL A 257 5.19 -5.37 -0.86
CA VAL A 257 4.21 -5.63 0.19
C VAL A 257 3.33 -6.78 -0.24
N THR A 258 3.22 -7.80 0.61
CA THR A 258 2.30 -8.92 0.44
C THR A 258 1.19 -8.82 1.47
N ALA A 259 -0.02 -9.14 1.07
CA ALA A 259 -1.18 -9.22 1.95
C ALA A 259 -1.97 -10.49 1.64
N ASN A 260 -2.47 -11.14 2.67
CA ASN A 260 -3.39 -12.26 2.53
C ASN A 260 -4.82 -11.74 2.37
N VAL A 261 -5.58 -12.32 1.47
CA VAL A 261 -7.02 -12.05 1.38
C VAL A 261 -7.70 -12.79 2.51
N ALA A 262 -8.44 -12.06 3.37
CA ALA A 262 -9.22 -12.67 4.43
C ALA A 262 -10.22 -13.65 3.81
N GLU A 263 -10.33 -14.83 4.41
CA GLU A 263 -11.39 -15.77 4.03
C GLU A 263 -12.74 -15.06 4.16
N SER A 264 -13.45 -14.97 3.05
CA SER A 264 -14.86 -14.57 3.12
C SER A 264 -15.56 -15.66 3.92
N GLY A 265 -16.18 -15.28 5.03
CA GLY A 265 -16.91 -16.23 5.90
C GLY A 265 -18.15 -16.86 5.23
N GLY A 266 -18.17 -16.95 3.92
CA GLY A 266 -19.14 -17.64 3.11
C GLY A 266 -18.75 -19.10 2.92
N SER A 267 -19.75 -19.99 2.80
CA SER A 267 -19.59 -21.40 2.48
C SER A 267 -19.09 -21.64 1.04
N ASP A 268 -18.51 -20.63 0.40
CA ASP A 268 -18.00 -20.73 -0.96
C ASP A 268 -16.63 -21.40 -0.96
N VAL A 269 -16.47 -22.30 -1.89
CA VAL A 269 -15.27 -23.11 -2.01
C VAL A 269 -14.75 -23.10 -3.45
N ARG A 270 -13.47 -23.42 -3.60
CA ARG A 270 -12.78 -23.48 -4.87
C ARG A 270 -12.58 -24.94 -5.30
N ILE A 271 -12.93 -25.25 -6.53
CA ILE A 271 -12.75 -26.54 -7.17
C ILE A 271 -12.16 -26.35 -8.56
N PRO A 272 -11.53 -27.39 -9.17
CA PRO A 272 -11.18 -27.34 -10.60
C PRO A 272 -12.43 -27.14 -11.46
N SER A 273 -12.37 -26.26 -12.45
CA SER A 273 -13.49 -26.01 -13.35
C SER A 273 -13.89 -27.27 -14.14
N SER A 274 -12.93 -28.17 -14.38
CA SER A 274 -13.14 -29.48 -15.00
C SER A 274 -13.98 -30.46 -14.16
N ALA A 275 -14.18 -30.18 -12.86
CA ALA A 275 -15.04 -30.96 -11.97
C ALA A 275 -16.53 -30.67 -12.17
N ILE A 276 -16.88 -29.60 -12.90
CA ILE A 276 -18.21 -29.12 -13.09
C ILE A 276 -18.87 -29.84 -14.27
N GLU A 277 -19.98 -30.51 -14.00
CA GLU A 277 -20.88 -31.04 -15.03
C GLU A 277 -22.04 -30.05 -15.26
N ASN A 278 -22.22 -29.65 -16.51
CA ASN A 278 -23.41 -28.90 -16.91
C ASN A 278 -24.31 -29.81 -17.77
N LYS A 279 -25.44 -30.23 -17.24
CA LYS A 279 -26.37 -31.13 -17.91
C LYS A 279 -27.81 -30.65 -17.68
N ASN A 280 -28.55 -30.46 -18.76
CA ASN A 280 -29.95 -30.00 -18.74
C ASN A 280 -30.13 -28.64 -17.99
N GLY A 281 -29.19 -27.74 -18.08
CA GLY A 281 -29.25 -26.44 -17.41
C GLY A 281 -28.98 -26.48 -15.91
N ALA A 282 -28.67 -27.63 -15.33
CA ALA A 282 -28.29 -27.79 -13.93
C ALA A 282 -26.75 -28.03 -13.83
N THR A 283 -26.09 -27.24 -12.99
CA THR A 283 -24.68 -27.37 -12.70
C THR A 283 -24.50 -28.28 -11.48
N ALA A 284 -23.66 -29.30 -11.61
CA ALA A 284 -23.43 -30.28 -10.57
C ALA A 284 -21.97 -30.73 -10.53
N VAL A 285 -21.56 -31.30 -9.41
CA VAL A 285 -20.26 -31.96 -9.20
C VAL A 285 -20.49 -33.37 -8.67
N TYR A 286 -19.50 -34.24 -8.80
CA TYR A 286 -19.55 -35.58 -8.22
C TYR A 286 -18.64 -35.60 -6.96
N ILE A 287 -19.27 -35.76 -5.79
CA ILE A 287 -18.58 -35.92 -4.51
C ILE A 287 -18.16 -37.38 -4.38
N TYR A 288 -16.87 -37.61 -4.14
CA TYR A 288 -16.35 -38.95 -3.93
C TYR A 288 -16.42 -39.36 -2.48
N ASN A 289 -17.04 -40.53 -2.23
CA ASN A 289 -17.08 -41.14 -0.91
C ASN A 289 -16.00 -42.23 -0.82
N LYS A 290 -14.95 -41.92 -0.02
CA LYS A 290 -13.80 -42.82 0.13
C LYS A 290 -14.15 -44.17 0.76
N GLU A 291 -15.14 -44.20 1.69
CA GLU A 291 -15.52 -45.43 2.39
C GLU A 291 -16.29 -46.40 1.50
N LYS A 292 -17.14 -45.85 0.65
CA LYS A 292 -18.02 -46.64 -0.24
C LYS A 292 -17.43 -46.84 -1.64
N GLY A 293 -16.39 -46.09 -2.00
CA GLY A 293 -15.76 -46.13 -3.31
C GLY A 293 -16.71 -45.70 -4.45
N ASN A 294 -17.70 -44.85 -4.16
CA ASN A 294 -18.68 -44.37 -5.12
C ASN A 294 -18.74 -42.86 -5.18
N VAL A 295 -19.41 -42.31 -6.18
CA VAL A 295 -19.65 -40.89 -6.36
C VAL A 295 -21.12 -40.55 -6.16
N ALA A 296 -21.39 -39.39 -5.56
CA ALA A 296 -22.72 -38.83 -5.43
C ALA A 296 -22.83 -37.52 -6.19
N ARG A 297 -23.85 -37.37 -7.03
CA ARG A 297 -24.10 -36.14 -7.79
C ARG A 297 -24.67 -35.07 -6.86
N HIS A 298 -24.01 -33.91 -6.78
CA HIS A 298 -24.40 -32.79 -5.94
C HIS A 298 -24.55 -31.52 -6.78
N THR A 299 -25.69 -30.83 -6.67
CA THR A 299 -25.93 -29.58 -7.38
C THR A 299 -25.19 -28.46 -6.68
N VAL A 300 -24.48 -27.63 -7.46
CA VAL A 300 -23.70 -26.50 -6.97
C VAL A 300 -24.09 -25.23 -7.71
N GLU A 301 -23.91 -24.09 -7.02
CA GLU A 301 -24.05 -22.77 -7.60
C GLU A 301 -22.68 -22.24 -8.00
N VAL A 302 -22.45 -22.08 -9.30
CA VAL A 302 -21.19 -21.49 -9.79
C VAL A 302 -21.28 -19.96 -9.70
N LYS A 303 -20.42 -19.35 -8.89
CA LYS A 303 -20.37 -17.91 -8.69
C LYS A 303 -19.35 -17.24 -9.60
N GLU A 304 -18.18 -17.86 -9.78
CA GLU A 304 -17.11 -17.31 -10.59
C GLU A 304 -16.28 -18.45 -11.22
N ILE A 305 -15.82 -18.24 -12.45
CA ILE A 305 -14.81 -19.08 -13.09
C ILE A 305 -13.53 -18.28 -13.19
N CYS A 306 -12.47 -18.80 -12.55
CA CYS A 306 -11.18 -18.12 -12.47
C CYS A 306 -10.31 -18.46 -13.70
N LEU A 307 -9.39 -17.54 -14.04
CA LEU A 307 -8.47 -17.72 -15.17
C LEU A 307 -7.42 -18.83 -14.95
N ASP A 308 -7.23 -19.27 -13.71
CA ASP A 308 -6.30 -20.33 -13.31
C ASP A 308 -6.88 -21.74 -13.52
N GLY A 309 -8.04 -21.86 -14.15
CA GLY A 309 -8.73 -23.13 -14.39
C GLY A 309 -9.50 -23.65 -13.19
N THR A 310 -9.76 -22.83 -12.18
CA THR A 310 -10.59 -23.17 -11.03
C THR A 310 -11.95 -22.44 -11.09
N ALA A 311 -12.91 -22.86 -10.28
CA ALA A 311 -14.19 -22.20 -10.13
C ALA A 311 -14.56 -22.05 -8.65
N VAL A 312 -15.19 -20.93 -8.33
CA VAL A 312 -15.79 -20.68 -7.00
C VAL A 312 -17.24 -21.15 -7.03
N VAL A 313 -17.57 -22.05 -6.13
CA VAL A 313 -18.89 -22.66 -6.04
C VAL A 313 -19.45 -22.62 -4.63
N GLY A 314 -20.77 -22.45 -4.51
CA GLY A 314 -21.52 -22.62 -3.29
C GLY A 314 -22.11 -24.02 -3.17
N GLY A 315 -22.38 -24.46 -1.93
CA GLY A 315 -23.07 -25.72 -1.66
C GLY A 315 -22.16 -26.92 -1.35
N LEU A 316 -20.85 -26.74 -1.25
CA LEU A 316 -19.89 -27.76 -0.83
C LEU A 316 -19.23 -27.41 0.50
N GLN A 317 -18.68 -28.39 1.19
CA GLN A 317 -17.91 -28.21 2.42
C GLN A 317 -16.41 -28.33 2.14
N MET A 318 -15.60 -27.56 2.87
CA MET A 318 -14.15 -27.68 2.83
C MET A 318 -13.69 -29.09 3.16
N GLY A 319 -12.67 -29.56 2.43
CA GLY A 319 -12.10 -30.89 2.63
C GLY A 319 -12.87 -32.02 1.96
N GLN A 320 -14.06 -31.77 1.41
CA GLN A 320 -14.73 -32.76 0.57
C GLN A 320 -13.88 -33.12 -0.66
N GLN A 321 -14.03 -34.33 -1.15
CA GLN A 321 -13.35 -34.80 -2.33
C GLN A 321 -14.31 -34.80 -3.52
N VAL A 322 -13.95 -34.12 -4.60
CA VAL A 322 -14.74 -34.07 -5.83
C VAL A 322 -13.96 -34.69 -6.99
N VAL A 323 -14.68 -35.27 -7.94
CA VAL A 323 -14.08 -35.78 -9.15
C VAL A 323 -13.64 -34.61 -10.02
N ALA A 324 -12.34 -34.53 -10.33
CA ALA A 324 -11.74 -33.43 -11.08
C ALA A 324 -11.80 -33.64 -12.61
N THR A 325 -11.79 -34.89 -13.08
CA THR A 325 -11.81 -35.19 -14.53
C THR A 325 -12.66 -36.42 -14.82
N GLY A 326 -13.27 -36.47 -16.01
CA GLY A 326 -14.12 -37.58 -16.42
C GLY A 326 -15.57 -37.50 -15.99
N VAL A 327 -16.02 -36.36 -15.49
CA VAL A 327 -17.38 -36.13 -14.91
C VAL A 327 -18.53 -36.40 -15.88
N HIS A 328 -18.34 -36.14 -17.18
CA HIS A 328 -19.39 -36.27 -18.19
C HIS A 328 -19.88 -37.70 -18.47
N HIS A 329 -19.13 -38.69 -17.99
CA HIS A 329 -19.44 -40.12 -18.18
C HIS A 329 -19.83 -40.82 -16.89
N LEU A 330 -20.03 -40.08 -15.81
CA LEU A 330 -20.41 -40.61 -14.52
C LEU A 330 -21.91 -40.57 -14.33
N VAL A 331 -22.37 -41.55 -13.55
CA VAL A 331 -23.79 -41.65 -13.12
C VAL A 331 -23.80 -41.59 -11.60
N ASP A 332 -24.88 -41.02 -11.05
CA ASP A 332 -25.06 -40.96 -9.61
C ASP A 332 -24.99 -42.34 -8.96
N GLY A 333 -24.24 -42.48 -7.87
CA GLY A 333 -24.00 -43.73 -7.17
C GLY A 333 -22.98 -44.67 -7.80
N GLN A 334 -22.36 -44.33 -8.94
CA GLN A 334 -21.42 -45.18 -9.66
C GLN A 334 -20.15 -45.44 -8.81
N LYS A 335 -19.67 -46.71 -8.82
CA LYS A 335 -18.40 -47.07 -8.24
C LYS A 335 -17.25 -46.59 -9.10
N VAL A 336 -16.27 -45.95 -8.49
CA VAL A 336 -15.09 -45.38 -9.15
C VAL A 336 -13.82 -45.74 -8.36
N LYS A 337 -12.70 -45.74 -9.05
CA LYS A 337 -11.38 -45.89 -8.42
C LYS A 337 -10.64 -44.55 -8.49
N ALA A 338 -10.33 -44.00 -7.34
CA ALA A 338 -9.50 -42.83 -7.26
C ALA A 338 -8.09 -43.12 -7.77
N VAL A 339 -7.61 -42.30 -8.70
CA VAL A 339 -6.23 -42.32 -9.16
C VAL A 339 -5.54 -41.08 -8.63
N GLU A 340 -4.45 -41.26 -7.93
CA GLU A 340 -3.61 -40.14 -7.49
C GLU A 340 -3.02 -39.45 -8.73
N ARG A 341 -2.97 -38.10 -8.69
CA ARG A 341 -2.32 -37.34 -9.77
C ARG A 341 -0.88 -37.83 -9.90
N PRO A 342 -0.33 -38.00 -11.13
CA PRO A 342 1.09 -38.18 -11.30
C PRO A 342 1.84 -37.04 -10.60
N SER A 343 2.76 -37.34 -9.72
CA SER A 343 3.69 -36.36 -9.18
C SER A 343 4.55 -35.78 -10.31
N GLU A 344 5.13 -34.60 -10.15
CA GLU A 344 6.04 -34.01 -11.17
C GLU A 344 7.20 -34.92 -11.57
N THR A 345 7.49 -35.96 -10.79
CA THR A 345 8.49 -36.96 -11.01
C THR A 345 7.98 -38.21 -11.74
N ASN A 346 6.67 -38.39 -11.91
CA ASN A 346 6.06 -39.52 -12.61
C ASN A 346 5.19 -39.04 -13.78
N VAL A 347 5.88 -38.60 -14.84
CA VAL A 347 5.25 -38.17 -16.11
C VAL A 347 4.98 -39.42 -16.93
N GLY A 348 3.82 -40.04 -16.73
CA GLY A 348 3.35 -41.10 -17.63
C GLY A 348 2.80 -42.36 -16.98
N GLY A 349 2.85 -42.55 -15.69
CA GLY A 349 2.17 -43.70 -15.02
C GLY A 349 2.73 -45.07 -15.39
N LEU A 350 3.95 -45.16 -15.82
CA LEU A 350 4.68 -46.37 -16.18
C LEU A 350 5.81 -46.60 -15.15
N LEU A 351 5.42 -47.00 -13.96
CA LEU A 351 6.25 -47.78 -13.03
C LEU A 351 5.31 -48.63 -12.18
#